data_376588e269307d84cddf595f40d049b2
#
_entry.id   376588e269307d84cddf595f40d049b2
#
_cell.length_a   1.000
_cell.length_b   1.000
_cell.length_c   1.000
_cell.angle_alpha   90.00
_cell.angle_beta   90.00
_cell.angle_gamma   90.00
#
_symmetry.space_group_name_H-M   'P 1'
#
loop_
_entity.id
_entity.type
_entity.pdbx_description
1 polymer ?
#
loop_
_entity_poly.entity_id
_entity_poly.type
_entity_poly.pdbx_seq_one_letter_code
_entity_poly.pdbx_strand_id
1 'polypeptide(L)'
;FYDELGSSDWRFSNKIHSTFSDKQGNLWICTHSKGLEKVTFRSVQFSMLTPEEHSYESLSNEVRALCEDKHKNIWVGLKDGRLRVYDANHKYLGFLTETGNVSLSGVPMKGTVYDITQDSKGVLWIATKGDGLVRAESVAPNGLSYKLSRYRYDEDDMYSLSNDNVYCVYEDHNGRIWVATFANGINYISKDKA
;
A
#
# COMPACT_ATOMS: atom_id res chain seq x y z
N PHE A 1 -6.69 -16.15 -30.25
CA PHE A 1 -6.90 -14.78 -30.74
C PHE A 1 -7.85 -14.84 -31.89
N TYR A 2 -8.99 -14.18 -31.80
CA TYR A 2 -9.99 -14.06 -32.83
C TYR A 2 -10.17 -12.57 -33.14
N ASP A 3 -10.32 -12.25 -34.44
CA ASP A 3 -10.75 -10.92 -34.89
C ASP A 3 -12.23 -10.79 -34.59
N GLU A 4 -12.59 -9.99 -33.57
CA GLU A 4 -13.99 -9.63 -33.33
C GLU A 4 -14.40 -8.59 -34.39
N LEU A 5 -15.41 -8.92 -35.18
CA LEU A 5 -16.01 -8.04 -36.16
C LEU A 5 -16.42 -6.71 -35.51
N GLY A 6 -15.57 -5.67 -35.66
CA GLY A 6 -15.85 -4.31 -35.19
C GLY A 6 -14.79 -3.68 -34.28
N SER A 7 -13.75 -4.36 -33.84
CA SER A 7 -12.64 -3.71 -33.12
C SER A 7 -11.60 -3.21 -34.13
N SER A 8 -11.35 -1.90 -34.09
CA SER A 8 -10.35 -1.23 -34.98
C SER A 8 -8.89 -1.62 -34.70
N ASP A 9 -8.64 -2.39 -33.65
CA ASP A 9 -7.29 -2.63 -33.11
C ASP A 9 -6.68 -3.97 -33.52
N TRP A 10 -7.50 -4.92 -34.02
CA TRP A 10 -7.04 -6.23 -34.46
C TRP A 10 -7.03 -6.35 -35.98
N ARG A 11 -5.86 -6.37 -36.58
CA ARG A 11 -5.66 -6.44 -38.04
C ARG A 11 -5.37 -7.85 -38.55
N PHE A 12 -5.53 -8.87 -37.69
CA PHE A 12 -5.16 -10.25 -38.03
C PHE A 12 -6.23 -10.92 -38.90
N SER A 13 -5.76 -11.79 -39.80
CA SER A 13 -6.60 -12.77 -40.44
C SER A 13 -6.72 -14.01 -39.54
N ASN A 14 -7.94 -14.53 -39.36
CA ASN A 14 -8.15 -15.78 -38.62
C ASN A 14 -7.58 -17.02 -39.30
N LYS A 15 -7.06 -16.87 -40.55
CA LYS A 15 -6.37 -17.94 -41.28
C LYS A 15 -4.86 -17.76 -41.14
N ILE A 16 -4.26 -18.52 -40.23
CA ILE A 16 -2.83 -18.50 -39.93
C ILE A 16 -2.15 -19.67 -40.66
N HIS A 17 -1.08 -19.42 -41.37
CA HIS A 17 -0.25 -20.43 -41.99
C HIS A 17 0.84 -20.95 -41.05
N SER A 18 1.54 -20.06 -40.38
CA SER A 18 2.64 -20.40 -39.47
C SER A 18 2.90 -19.31 -38.49
N THR A 19 3.58 -19.67 -37.40
CA THR A 19 4.07 -18.72 -36.40
C THR A 19 5.56 -18.99 -36.15
N PHE A 20 6.30 -17.92 -35.80
CA PHE A 20 7.71 -18.00 -35.47
C PHE A 20 8.02 -17.03 -34.33
N SER A 21 8.80 -17.47 -33.34
CA SER A 21 9.31 -16.60 -32.28
C SER A 21 10.76 -16.24 -32.56
N ASP A 22 11.06 -14.94 -32.56
CA ASP A 22 12.43 -14.46 -32.74
C ASP A 22 13.22 -14.49 -31.41
N LYS A 23 14.53 -14.25 -31.49
CA LYS A 23 15.43 -14.24 -30.31
C LYS A 23 15.13 -13.09 -29.33
N GLN A 24 14.38 -12.08 -29.75
CA GLN A 24 13.92 -10.96 -28.93
C GLN A 24 12.59 -11.24 -28.22
N GLY A 25 12.00 -12.44 -28.40
CA GLY A 25 10.73 -12.82 -27.82
C GLY A 25 9.50 -12.27 -28.54
N ASN A 26 9.64 -11.74 -29.76
CA ASN A 26 8.48 -11.36 -30.56
C ASN A 26 7.89 -12.59 -31.24
N LEU A 27 6.56 -12.61 -31.38
CA LEU A 27 5.85 -13.60 -32.16
C LEU A 27 5.55 -13.03 -33.54
N TRP A 28 5.97 -13.74 -34.57
CA TRP A 28 5.66 -13.43 -35.97
C TRP A 28 4.56 -14.36 -36.45
N ILE A 29 3.52 -13.82 -37.06
CA ILE A 29 2.35 -14.56 -37.53
C ILE A 29 2.23 -14.38 -39.04
N CYS A 30 2.36 -15.46 -39.79
CA CYS A 30 2.13 -15.50 -41.23
C CYS A 30 0.64 -15.75 -41.48
N THR A 31 -0.05 -14.83 -42.11
CA THR A 31 -1.48 -14.94 -42.40
C THR A 31 -1.74 -15.24 -43.87
N HIS A 32 -2.89 -15.85 -44.17
CA HIS A 32 -3.22 -16.21 -45.53
C HIS A 32 -3.44 -15.02 -46.47
N SER A 33 -3.95 -13.92 -45.97
CA SER A 33 -4.42 -12.81 -46.80
C SER A 33 -3.96 -11.41 -46.36
N LYS A 34 -3.37 -11.29 -45.17
CA LYS A 34 -2.92 -9.99 -44.64
C LYS A 34 -1.41 -9.92 -44.41
N GLY A 35 -0.64 -10.86 -44.96
CA GLY A 35 0.81 -10.85 -44.93
C GLY A 35 1.42 -11.33 -43.60
N LEU A 36 2.49 -10.66 -43.17
CA LEU A 36 3.27 -10.99 -41.96
C LEU A 36 3.00 -9.94 -40.87
N GLU A 37 2.55 -10.41 -39.73
CA GLU A 37 2.27 -9.57 -38.57
C GLU A 37 3.29 -9.85 -37.46
N LYS A 38 3.73 -8.80 -36.77
CA LYS A 38 4.62 -8.89 -35.63
C LYS A 38 3.89 -8.55 -34.33
N VAL A 39 3.83 -9.48 -33.39
CA VAL A 39 3.34 -9.27 -32.05
C VAL A 39 4.52 -9.12 -31.10
N THR A 40 4.65 -7.96 -30.48
CA THR A 40 5.66 -7.70 -29.46
C THR A 40 5.01 -7.83 -28.09
N PHE A 41 5.46 -8.81 -27.31
CA PHE A 41 5.05 -8.94 -25.91
C PHE A 41 5.86 -7.94 -25.09
N ARG A 42 5.25 -6.84 -24.69
CA ARG A 42 5.88 -5.94 -23.71
C ARG A 42 5.69 -6.55 -22.34
N SER A 43 6.77 -6.72 -21.57
CA SER A 43 6.65 -6.96 -20.14
C SER A 43 5.96 -5.74 -19.53
N VAL A 44 4.84 -5.96 -18.85
CA VAL A 44 4.18 -4.92 -18.08
C VAL A 44 5.09 -4.62 -16.90
N GLN A 45 5.71 -3.43 -16.89
CA GLN A 45 6.61 -3.03 -15.80
C GLN A 45 5.83 -2.51 -14.58
N PHE A 46 4.60 -2.04 -14.81
CA PHE A 46 3.74 -1.51 -13.77
C PHE A 46 2.37 -2.19 -13.81
N SER A 47 1.88 -2.61 -12.66
CA SER A 47 0.51 -3.01 -12.45
C SER A 47 -0.14 -2.02 -11.48
N MET A 48 -1.43 -1.76 -11.64
CA MET A 48 -2.17 -0.83 -10.80
C MET A 48 -3.07 -1.62 -9.83
N LEU A 49 -2.95 -1.29 -8.54
CA LEU A 49 -3.90 -1.72 -7.51
C LEU A 49 -4.74 -0.50 -7.12
N THR A 50 -6.04 -0.56 -7.37
CA THR A 50 -6.98 0.49 -7.01
C THR A 50 -7.77 0.04 -5.78
N PRO A 51 -7.66 0.71 -4.62
CA PRO A 51 -8.38 0.34 -3.41
C PRO A 51 -9.91 0.32 -3.57
N GLU A 52 -10.48 1.24 -4.37
CA GLU A 52 -11.89 1.27 -4.75
C GLU A 52 -12.02 1.18 -6.27
N GLU A 53 -12.49 0.07 -6.78
CA GLU A 53 -12.53 -0.21 -8.24
C GLU A 53 -13.49 0.70 -9.03
N HIS A 54 -14.48 1.29 -8.37
CA HIS A 54 -15.56 2.03 -9.05
C HIS A 54 -15.45 3.56 -8.99
N SER A 55 -14.39 4.11 -8.42
CA SER A 55 -14.23 5.55 -8.28
C SER A 55 -12.76 5.98 -8.29
N TYR A 56 -12.22 6.28 -9.46
CA TYR A 56 -10.82 6.71 -9.63
C TYR A 56 -10.50 8.07 -8.99
N GLU A 57 -11.51 8.90 -8.74
CA GLU A 57 -11.36 10.23 -8.13
C GLU A 57 -11.75 10.27 -6.64
N SER A 58 -12.04 9.12 -6.03
CA SER A 58 -12.41 9.04 -4.63
C SER A 58 -11.23 9.29 -3.71
N LEU A 59 -11.46 9.95 -2.56
CA LEU A 59 -10.48 10.04 -1.46
C LEU A 59 -10.02 8.66 -0.97
N SER A 60 -10.83 7.63 -1.21
CA SER A 60 -10.52 6.21 -0.95
C SER A 60 -9.42 5.65 -1.86
N ASN A 61 -9.02 6.37 -2.92
CA ASN A 61 -7.93 6.00 -3.81
C ASN A 61 -6.71 6.93 -3.68
N GLU A 62 -6.79 7.98 -2.86
CA GLU A 62 -5.63 8.83 -2.59
C GLU A 62 -4.73 8.16 -1.53
N VAL A 63 -3.73 7.42 -2.02
CA VAL A 63 -2.74 6.72 -1.19
C VAL A 63 -1.73 7.72 -0.63
N ARG A 64 -1.47 7.64 0.68
CA ARG A 64 -0.53 8.51 1.39
C ARG A 64 0.62 7.75 2.03
N ALA A 65 0.38 6.50 2.44
CA ALA A 65 1.36 5.68 3.12
C ALA A 65 1.35 4.26 2.57
N LEU A 66 2.52 3.63 2.54
CA LEU A 66 2.70 2.26 2.08
C LEU A 66 3.78 1.58 2.91
N CYS A 67 3.48 0.37 3.40
CA CYS A 67 4.44 -0.44 4.13
C CYS A 67 4.20 -1.93 3.87
N GLU A 68 5.25 -2.72 3.73
CA GLU A 68 5.18 -4.18 3.81
C GLU A 68 5.59 -4.60 5.22
N ASP A 69 4.77 -5.42 5.90
CA ASP A 69 5.09 -5.96 7.21
C ASP A 69 5.89 -7.28 7.12
N LYS A 70 6.38 -7.77 8.27
CA LYS A 70 7.13 -9.03 8.36
C LYS A 70 6.33 -10.27 7.91
N HIS A 71 5.01 -10.16 7.85
CA HIS A 71 4.11 -11.22 7.37
C HIS A 71 3.82 -11.10 5.88
N LYS A 72 4.47 -10.15 5.17
CA LYS A 72 4.25 -9.85 3.76
C LYS A 72 2.88 -9.26 3.46
N ASN A 73 2.21 -8.70 4.46
CA ASN A 73 1.01 -7.92 4.23
C ASN A 73 1.40 -6.51 3.77
N ILE A 74 0.67 -5.99 2.80
CA ILE A 74 0.83 -4.64 2.29
C ILE A 74 -0.19 -3.73 2.98
N TRP A 75 0.31 -2.74 3.68
CA TRP A 75 -0.46 -1.73 4.39
C TRP A 75 -0.56 -0.46 3.55
N VAL A 76 -1.77 -0.01 3.30
CA VAL A 76 -2.07 1.13 2.41
C VAL A 76 -2.87 2.17 3.18
N GLY A 77 -2.23 3.27 3.53
CA GLY A 77 -2.86 4.42 4.19
C GLY A 77 -3.55 5.33 3.18
N LEU A 78 -4.83 5.60 3.37
CA LEU A 78 -5.67 6.39 2.49
C LEU A 78 -6.04 7.73 3.10
N LYS A 79 -6.34 8.71 2.24
CA LYS A 79 -6.76 10.06 2.67
C LYS A 79 -8.11 10.05 3.40
N ASP A 80 -8.96 9.09 3.13
CA ASP A 80 -10.24 8.91 3.83
C ASP A 80 -10.09 8.43 5.29
N GLY A 81 -8.85 8.18 5.74
CA GLY A 81 -8.50 7.72 7.09
C GLY A 81 -8.44 6.21 7.26
N ARG A 82 -8.78 5.43 6.22
CA ARG A 82 -8.66 3.98 6.29
C ARG A 82 -7.21 3.53 6.08
N LEU A 83 -6.77 2.62 6.93
CA LEU A 83 -5.52 1.88 6.75
C LEU A 83 -5.87 0.48 6.27
N ARG A 84 -5.82 0.25 4.96
CA ARG A 84 -6.17 -1.01 4.31
C ARG A 84 -5.01 -2.00 4.33
N VAL A 85 -5.35 -3.29 4.36
CA VAL A 85 -4.39 -4.38 4.41
C VAL A 85 -4.68 -5.39 3.31
N TYR A 86 -3.63 -5.75 2.59
CA TYR A 86 -3.66 -6.76 1.53
C TYR A 86 -2.62 -7.85 1.84
N ASP A 87 -2.88 -9.08 1.43
CA ASP A 87 -1.88 -10.15 1.52
C ASP A 87 -0.82 -10.04 0.40
N ALA A 88 0.17 -10.94 0.42
CA ALA A 88 1.24 -11.01 -0.59
C ALA A 88 0.73 -11.27 -2.03
N ASN A 89 -0.51 -11.72 -2.21
CA ASN A 89 -1.14 -11.93 -3.50
C ASN A 89 -2.07 -10.75 -3.88
N HIS A 90 -1.97 -9.63 -3.15
CA HIS A 90 -2.79 -8.42 -3.31
C HIS A 90 -4.29 -8.64 -3.03
N LYS A 91 -4.66 -9.71 -2.32
CA LYS A 91 -6.02 -9.92 -1.87
C LYS A 91 -6.33 -9.02 -0.68
N TYR A 92 -7.43 -8.28 -0.75
CA TYR A 92 -7.89 -7.41 0.33
C TYR A 92 -8.30 -8.24 1.57
N LEU A 93 -7.69 -7.94 2.71
CA LEU A 93 -7.96 -8.58 4.00
C LEU A 93 -8.89 -7.75 4.90
N GLY A 94 -8.96 -6.44 4.68
CA GLY A 94 -9.74 -5.52 5.49
C GLY A 94 -8.97 -4.24 5.80
N PHE A 95 -9.42 -3.50 6.79
CA PHE A 95 -8.79 -2.28 7.31
C PHE A 95 -8.57 -2.38 8.82
N LEU A 96 -7.58 -1.64 9.32
CA LEU A 96 -7.33 -1.57 10.76
C LEU A 96 -8.45 -0.79 11.46
N THR A 97 -9.07 -1.44 12.43
CA THR A 97 -10.15 -0.85 13.23
C THR A 97 -9.61 -0.15 14.49
N GLU A 98 -10.43 0.66 15.15
CA GLU A 98 -10.11 1.28 16.45
C GLU A 98 -9.77 0.24 17.54
N THR A 99 -10.31 -0.97 17.42
CA THR A 99 -10.04 -2.08 18.35
C THR A 99 -8.73 -2.81 18.07
N GLY A 100 -8.02 -2.44 17.01
CA GLY A 100 -6.74 -3.03 16.61
C GLY A 100 -6.85 -4.30 15.77
N ASN A 101 -8.05 -4.67 15.32
CA ASN A 101 -8.22 -5.81 14.43
C ASN A 101 -8.28 -5.38 12.98
N VAL A 102 -7.68 -6.16 12.07
CA VAL A 102 -7.91 -6.05 10.64
C VAL A 102 -9.23 -6.75 10.32
N SER A 103 -10.20 -6.01 9.80
CA SER A 103 -11.56 -6.51 9.55
C SER A 103 -12.16 -5.86 8.31
N LEU A 104 -13.11 -6.56 7.68
CA LEU A 104 -13.91 -6.03 6.56
C LEU A 104 -15.00 -5.05 7.02
N SER A 105 -15.28 -5.01 8.34
CA SER A 105 -16.31 -4.16 8.94
C SER A 105 -15.84 -3.59 10.28
N GLY A 106 -16.50 -2.56 10.77
CA GLY A 106 -16.20 -1.93 12.05
C GLY A 106 -15.88 -0.44 11.89
N VAL A 107 -15.45 0.16 13.01
CA VAL A 107 -15.03 1.57 13.02
C VAL A 107 -13.56 1.66 12.65
N PRO A 108 -13.19 2.38 11.58
CA PRO A 108 -11.79 2.58 11.20
C PRO A 108 -11.00 3.27 12.32
N MET A 109 -9.70 3.02 12.36
CA MET A 109 -8.77 3.77 13.21
C MET A 109 -8.91 5.28 12.95
N LYS A 110 -8.79 6.11 14.00
CA LYS A 110 -8.85 7.57 13.88
C LYS A 110 -7.61 8.15 13.19
N GLY A 111 -7.81 9.35 12.64
CA GLY A 111 -6.77 10.12 11.97
C GLY A 111 -6.52 9.67 10.53
N THR A 112 -6.06 10.61 9.70
CA THR A 112 -5.60 10.29 8.35
C THR A 112 -4.16 9.80 8.40
N VAL A 113 -3.90 8.61 7.87
CA VAL A 113 -2.55 8.02 7.86
C VAL A 113 -1.66 8.75 6.84
N TYR A 114 -0.52 9.26 7.30
CA TYR A 114 0.46 9.98 6.48
C TYR A 114 1.73 9.18 6.24
N ASP A 115 2.08 8.32 7.19
CA ASP A 115 3.23 7.44 7.07
C ASP A 115 3.04 6.19 7.93
N ILE A 116 3.73 5.11 7.57
CA ILE A 116 3.72 3.87 8.33
C ILE A 116 5.07 3.16 8.14
N THR A 117 5.63 2.67 9.24
CA THR A 117 6.84 1.86 9.21
C THR A 117 6.73 0.69 10.18
N GLN A 118 7.39 -0.42 9.88
CA GLN A 118 7.59 -1.49 10.85
C GLN A 118 9.02 -1.41 11.37
N ASP A 119 9.16 -1.38 12.69
CA ASP A 119 10.47 -1.36 13.33
C ASP A 119 11.13 -2.75 13.36
N SER A 120 12.39 -2.78 13.77
CA SER A 120 13.19 -4.00 13.88
C SER A 120 12.65 -5.02 14.90
N LYS A 121 11.77 -4.61 15.82
CA LYS A 121 11.05 -5.48 16.76
C LYS A 121 9.74 -6.02 16.19
N GLY A 122 9.33 -5.52 15.02
CA GLY A 122 8.08 -5.88 14.34
C GLY A 122 6.85 -5.11 14.81
N VAL A 123 7.04 -4.00 15.50
CA VAL A 123 5.98 -3.05 15.87
C VAL A 123 5.69 -2.15 14.69
N LEU A 124 4.42 -1.94 14.37
CA LEU A 124 4.00 -0.95 13.38
C LEU A 124 3.83 0.41 14.06
N TRP A 125 4.46 1.41 13.45
CA TRP A 125 4.36 2.81 13.84
C TRP A 125 3.60 3.56 12.76
N ILE A 126 2.49 4.18 13.13
CA ILE A 126 1.54 4.80 12.19
C ILE A 126 1.46 6.29 12.52
N ALA A 127 1.95 7.11 11.61
CA ALA A 127 1.87 8.56 11.68
C ALA A 127 0.51 9.03 11.19
N THR A 128 -0.20 9.80 12.00
CA THR A 128 -1.54 10.28 11.64
C THR A 128 -1.65 11.80 11.72
N LYS A 129 -2.52 12.36 10.89
CA LYS A 129 -2.99 13.73 11.05
C LYS A 129 -4.19 13.72 11.98
N GLY A 130 -4.04 14.38 13.14
CA GLY A 130 -5.12 14.63 14.09
C GLY A 130 -5.33 13.56 15.17
N ASP A 131 -4.56 12.44 15.16
CA ASP A 131 -4.62 11.42 16.22
C ASP A 131 -3.23 11.06 16.79
N GLY A 132 -2.19 11.84 16.43
CA GLY A 132 -0.83 11.65 16.90
C GLY A 132 -0.11 10.47 16.23
N LEU A 133 0.74 9.81 17.01
CA LEU A 133 1.48 8.62 16.63
C LEU A 133 0.82 7.38 17.24
N VAL A 134 0.49 6.39 16.42
CA VAL A 134 -0.07 5.12 16.90
C VAL A 134 1.01 4.04 16.84
N ARG A 135 1.21 3.35 17.95
CA ARG A 135 2.05 2.18 18.09
C ARG A 135 1.16 0.94 18.09
N ALA A 136 1.38 0.03 17.15
CA ALA A 136 0.59 -1.18 17.00
C ALA A 136 1.48 -2.42 17.20
N GLU A 137 1.32 -3.10 18.32
CA GLU A 137 1.99 -4.36 18.63
C GLU A 137 1.14 -5.54 18.20
N SER A 138 1.70 -6.42 17.38
CA SER A 138 0.99 -7.64 16.97
C SER A 138 0.74 -8.54 18.19
N VAL A 139 -0.51 -8.94 18.38
CA VAL A 139 -0.93 -9.87 19.44
C VAL A 139 -1.38 -11.22 18.89
N ALA A 140 -1.40 -11.37 17.56
CA ALA A 140 -1.74 -12.61 16.89
C ALA A 140 -0.64 -13.04 15.91
N PRO A 141 -0.35 -14.35 15.78
CA PRO A 141 0.71 -14.85 14.90
C PRO A 141 0.50 -14.53 13.41
N ASN A 142 -0.74 -14.28 13.00
CA ASN A 142 -1.10 -13.97 11.61
C ASN A 142 -0.90 -12.48 11.23
N GLY A 143 -0.50 -11.62 12.18
CA GLY A 143 -0.31 -10.20 11.95
C GLY A 143 -1.59 -9.42 11.59
N LEU A 144 -2.76 -9.87 12.04
CA LEU A 144 -4.05 -9.24 11.75
C LEU A 144 -4.78 -8.73 13.01
N SER A 145 -4.11 -8.78 14.16
CA SER A 145 -4.65 -8.26 15.43
C SER A 145 -3.54 -7.57 16.22
N TYR A 146 -3.82 -6.38 16.72
CA TYR A 146 -2.84 -5.48 17.32
C TYR A 146 -3.37 -4.87 18.62
N LYS A 147 -2.48 -4.71 19.58
CA LYS A 147 -2.68 -3.79 20.72
C LYS A 147 -2.24 -2.40 20.27
N LEU A 148 -3.15 -1.44 20.30
CA LEU A 148 -2.90 -0.06 19.93
C LEU A 148 -2.58 0.80 21.15
N SER A 149 -1.47 1.56 21.08
CA SER A 149 -1.12 2.62 22.02
C SER A 149 -0.97 3.93 21.23
N ARG A 150 -1.40 5.05 21.83
CA ARG A 150 -1.39 6.36 21.16
C ARG A 150 -0.54 7.34 21.93
N TYR A 151 0.33 8.04 21.21
CA TYR A 151 1.11 9.16 21.71
C TYR A 151 0.51 10.43 21.12
N ARG A 152 0.14 11.36 21.97
CA ARG A 152 -0.49 12.63 21.59
C ARG A 152 0.21 13.78 22.26
N TYR A 153 -0.05 14.98 21.74
CA TYR A 153 0.32 16.22 22.41
C TYR A 153 -0.48 16.38 23.69
N ASP A 154 0.20 16.77 24.76
CA ASP A 154 -0.38 17.14 26.04
C ASP A 154 0.37 18.38 26.52
N GLU A 155 -0.36 19.51 26.75
CA GLU A 155 0.24 20.77 27.19
C GLU A 155 0.84 20.72 28.59
N ASP A 156 0.34 19.79 29.42
CA ASP A 156 0.79 19.60 30.79
C ASP A 156 1.97 18.61 30.90
N ASP A 157 2.29 17.87 29.81
CA ASP A 157 3.41 16.93 29.76
C ASP A 157 4.49 17.34 28.74
N MET A 158 5.58 17.92 29.21
CA MET A 158 6.72 18.32 28.39
C MET A 158 7.43 17.16 27.67
N TYR A 159 7.12 15.92 28.00
CA TYR A 159 7.64 14.72 27.36
C TYR A 159 6.66 14.10 26.36
N SER A 160 5.49 14.73 26.22
CA SER A 160 4.50 14.32 25.23
C SER A 160 4.94 14.62 23.80
N LEU A 161 4.17 14.14 22.83
CA LEU A 161 4.37 14.45 21.41
C LEU A 161 4.18 15.97 21.18
N SER A 162 5.04 16.60 20.37
CA SER A 162 5.00 18.05 20.17
C SER A 162 3.80 18.53 19.34
N ASN A 163 3.11 17.66 18.58
CA ASN A 163 1.91 17.95 17.79
C ASN A 163 1.21 16.67 17.34
N ASP A 164 -0.13 16.64 17.36
CA ASP A 164 -0.94 15.50 16.92
C ASP A 164 -0.98 15.29 15.39
N ASN A 165 -0.41 16.21 14.62
CA ASN A 165 -0.24 16.04 13.19
C ASN A 165 1.16 15.50 12.92
N VAL A 166 1.27 14.19 12.76
CA VAL A 166 2.52 13.49 12.46
C VAL A 166 2.59 13.19 10.96
N TYR A 167 3.71 13.57 10.34
CA TYR A 167 3.92 13.39 8.90
C TYR A 167 4.82 12.24 8.53
N CYS A 168 5.78 11.92 9.38
CA CYS A 168 6.75 10.88 9.07
C CYS A 168 7.21 10.18 10.34
N VAL A 169 7.47 8.90 10.24
CA VAL A 169 8.04 8.07 11.30
C VAL A 169 9.15 7.20 10.73
N TYR A 170 10.28 7.10 11.43
CA TYR A 170 11.45 6.40 10.95
C TYR A 170 12.21 5.76 12.12
N GLU A 171 12.62 4.49 11.97
CA GLU A 171 13.57 3.84 12.89
C GLU A 171 15.00 4.04 12.40
N ASP A 172 15.89 4.56 13.25
CA ASP A 172 17.31 4.67 12.93
C ASP A 172 18.07 3.37 13.25
N HIS A 173 19.34 3.31 12.80
CA HIS A 173 20.20 2.14 13.00
C HIS A 173 20.48 1.80 14.48
N ASN A 174 20.18 2.71 15.42
CA ASN A 174 20.28 2.48 16.86
C ASN A 174 18.95 1.99 17.47
N GLY A 175 17.89 1.85 16.65
CA GLY A 175 16.55 1.44 17.08
C GLY A 175 15.77 2.57 17.79
N ARG A 176 16.09 3.84 17.52
CA ARG A 176 15.30 4.99 17.97
C ARG A 176 14.23 5.27 16.93
N ILE A 177 13.03 5.59 17.39
CA ILE A 177 11.92 6.00 16.53
C ILE A 177 11.89 7.52 16.46
N TRP A 178 12.13 8.05 15.28
CA TRP A 178 12.05 9.47 14.97
C TRP A 178 10.68 9.82 14.42
N VAL A 179 10.13 10.94 14.87
CA VAL A 179 8.75 11.36 14.58
C VAL A 179 8.76 12.82 14.15
N ALA A 180 8.45 13.07 12.89
CA ALA A 180 8.35 14.43 12.36
C ALA A 180 6.92 14.94 12.47
N THR A 181 6.74 16.10 13.11
CA THR A 181 5.42 16.71 13.34
C THR A 181 5.24 17.99 12.53
N PHE A 182 3.98 18.38 12.30
CA PHE A 182 3.65 19.62 11.63
C PHE A 182 4.04 20.82 12.52
N ALA A 183 4.88 21.70 11.98
CA ALA A 183 5.31 22.99 12.58
C ALA A 183 6.08 22.93 13.92
N ASN A 184 6.12 21.79 14.62
CA ASN A 184 6.69 21.67 15.96
C ASN A 184 7.95 20.78 15.99
N GLY A 185 8.63 20.60 14.83
CA GLY A 185 9.93 19.95 14.73
C GLY A 185 9.90 18.44 14.79
N ILE A 186 10.89 17.85 15.48
CA ILE A 186 11.14 16.42 15.50
C ILE A 186 11.15 15.92 16.94
N ASN A 187 10.45 14.83 17.18
CA ASN A 187 10.48 14.07 18.41
C ASN A 187 11.24 12.76 18.21
N TYR A 188 11.70 12.12 19.26
CA TYR A 188 12.20 10.76 19.18
C TYR A 188 11.88 9.96 20.44
N ILE A 189 11.68 8.66 20.26
CA ILE A 189 11.55 7.67 21.33
C ILE A 189 12.83 6.85 21.35
N SER A 190 13.50 6.78 22.52
CA SER A 190 14.70 5.96 22.65
C SER A 190 14.37 4.46 22.59
N LYS A 191 15.34 3.64 22.15
CA LYS A 191 15.20 2.20 21.98
C LYS A 191 14.64 1.48 23.21
N ASP A 192 15.01 1.94 24.41
CA ASP A 192 14.57 1.31 25.68
C ASP A 192 13.13 1.62 26.02
N LYS A 193 12.50 2.59 25.32
CA LYS A 193 11.11 3.03 25.53
C LYS A 193 10.22 2.78 24.31
N ALA A 194 10.79 2.28 23.19
CA ALA A 194 10.08 1.96 21.94
C ALA A 194 9.53 0.53 21.95
#